data_b36813f556e15a3caca6529cc8862e54
#
_entry.id   b36813f556e15a3caca6529cc8862e54
#
_cell.length_a   1.000
_cell.length_b   1.000
_cell.length_c   1.000
_cell.angle_alpha   90.00
_cell.angle_beta   90.00
_cell.angle_gamma   90.00
#
_symmetry.space_group_name_H-M   'P 1'
#
loop_
_entity.id
_entity.type
_entity.pdbx_description
1 polymer ?
#
loop_
_entity_poly.entity_id
_entity_poly.type
_entity_poly.pdbx_seq_one_letter_code
_entity_poly.pdbx_strand_id
1 'polypeptide(L)'
;YRGEAIQKALLAATAYKISGDMEQLEVVKRIIGYYAENYTNFAIHSKDAAIEITTTGQLGYARIMPQELNEAVIAVKICRILEILKGDLDEKFVGTVRKMFREIFALLAPQANKVHNKPCWSICAIGSMGFVVQDQEMIDFAFNSEFNINRQLEEGVTSGIWYEGSMYYSFFTLEGIADLLMFAKVYSYDAPVVENTVEKMLKTAYDYAFDNLIFPNPNDGWPDINLKTFSFLYHMGYRMFGEERMGALLRTIEGSHIERTDPQLAKPYYFENKISLEELLFNADFVKGGGMLESPGTRNFESSNVGILKNDEVNVFIKYGHQARSHAHADKMNIEVTLGGELVSRDLSNSGYVSKLCNDWHRVSAAHNTVVVNGKNHTSISKGIIKEFTENSFNIRSEDLYEGDMTAVNFERAVKLSRDGFDDKFSVETADAQTLDWFMHLESDVKFLENSETKSFDLGYSEEGYQHITNVREIDIKGNKASLDFKINNTAFTLEVDVTDKKLMICDTVDNPVDKKRTTLIIRSLKSKDVFDARWRMKN
;
A
#
# COMPACT_ATOMS: atom_id res chain seq x y z
N TYR A 1 2.69 -23.40 7.92
CA TYR A 1 2.55 -24.80 7.42
C TYR A 1 1.19 -25.08 6.77
N ARG A 2 0.02 -24.68 7.38
CA ARG A 2 -1.31 -25.04 6.84
C ARG A 2 -1.62 -24.30 5.53
N GLY A 3 -1.36 -23.00 5.47
CA GLY A 3 -1.50 -22.20 4.25
C GLY A 3 -0.58 -22.67 3.12
N GLU A 4 0.65 -23.06 3.44
CA GLU A 4 1.61 -23.64 2.50
C GLU A 4 1.14 -24.99 1.94
N ALA A 5 0.50 -25.84 2.76
CA ALA A 5 -0.07 -27.09 2.30
C ALA A 5 -1.17 -26.86 1.25
N ILE A 6 -2.08 -25.90 1.48
CA ILE A 6 -3.14 -25.56 0.53
C ILE A 6 -2.54 -24.95 -0.75
N GLN A 7 -1.51 -24.09 -0.61
CA GLN A 7 -0.78 -23.57 -1.77
C GLN A 7 -0.11 -24.69 -2.57
N LYS A 8 0.49 -25.67 -1.89
CA LYS A 8 1.06 -26.85 -2.55
C LYS A 8 -0.01 -27.67 -3.29
N ALA A 9 -1.22 -27.77 -2.75
CA ALA A 9 -2.34 -28.41 -3.43
C ALA A 9 -2.76 -27.63 -4.70
N LEU A 10 -2.74 -26.29 -4.67
CA LEU A 10 -3.03 -25.45 -5.83
C LEU A 10 -1.98 -25.62 -6.93
N LEU A 11 -0.69 -25.66 -6.57
CA LEU A 11 0.40 -25.96 -7.50
C LEU A 11 0.25 -27.37 -8.11
N ALA A 12 -0.09 -28.37 -7.28
CA ALA A 12 -0.30 -29.74 -7.74
C ALA A 12 -1.51 -29.85 -8.68
N ALA A 13 -2.61 -29.14 -8.41
CA ALA A 13 -3.78 -29.07 -9.29
C ALA A 13 -3.42 -28.51 -10.67
N THR A 14 -2.64 -27.44 -10.70
CA THR A 14 -2.15 -26.84 -11.94
C THR A 14 -1.20 -27.77 -12.68
N ALA A 15 -0.25 -28.39 -11.98
CA ALA A 15 0.69 -29.35 -12.57
C ALA A 15 -0.04 -30.56 -13.18
N TYR A 16 -1.04 -31.11 -12.49
CA TYR A 16 -1.89 -32.16 -13.03
C TYR A 16 -2.60 -31.73 -14.32
N LYS A 17 -3.19 -30.54 -14.32
CA LYS A 17 -3.95 -30.05 -15.48
C LYS A 17 -3.06 -29.85 -16.72
N ILE A 18 -1.78 -29.54 -16.53
CA ILE A 18 -0.79 -29.38 -17.61
C ILE A 18 -0.23 -30.72 -18.08
N SER A 19 0.11 -31.63 -17.13
CA SER A 19 0.87 -32.85 -17.43
C SER A 19 0.03 -34.12 -17.52
N GLY A 20 -1.15 -34.14 -16.92
CA GLY A 20 -1.94 -35.36 -16.73
C GLY A 20 -1.39 -36.30 -15.66
N ASP A 21 -0.38 -35.87 -14.87
CA ASP A 21 0.26 -36.69 -13.84
C ASP A 21 -0.68 -36.97 -12.67
N MET A 22 -1.15 -38.21 -12.56
CA MET A 22 -2.08 -38.66 -11.52
C MET A 22 -1.53 -38.52 -10.10
N GLU A 23 -0.21 -38.54 -9.90
CA GLU A 23 0.38 -38.35 -8.58
C GLU A 23 0.06 -36.95 -8.03
N GLN A 24 0.03 -35.95 -8.91
CA GLN A 24 -0.33 -34.58 -8.54
C GLN A 24 -1.81 -34.49 -8.11
N LEU A 25 -2.70 -35.17 -8.81
CA LEU A 25 -4.12 -35.24 -8.43
C LEU A 25 -4.29 -35.90 -7.04
N GLU A 26 -3.56 -36.97 -6.78
CA GLU A 26 -3.60 -37.64 -5.47
C GLU A 26 -3.01 -36.75 -4.34
N VAL A 27 -2.02 -35.91 -4.62
CA VAL A 27 -1.55 -34.87 -3.67
C VAL A 27 -2.66 -33.92 -3.30
N VAL A 28 -3.43 -33.43 -4.30
CA VAL A 28 -4.58 -32.53 -4.05
C VAL A 28 -5.64 -33.23 -3.21
N LYS A 29 -6.06 -34.44 -3.60
CA LYS A 29 -7.08 -35.20 -2.88
C LYS A 29 -6.68 -35.45 -1.43
N ARG A 30 -5.44 -35.80 -1.18
CA ARG A 30 -4.92 -36.04 0.17
C ARG A 30 -4.94 -34.79 1.02
N ILE A 31 -4.46 -33.64 0.50
CA ILE A 31 -4.37 -32.40 1.26
C ILE A 31 -5.76 -31.80 1.49
N ILE A 32 -6.52 -31.57 0.43
CA ILE A 32 -7.83 -30.91 0.54
C ILE A 32 -8.84 -31.84 1.20
N GLY A 33 -8.81 -33.15 0.89
CA GLY A 33 -9.65 -34.15 1.55
C GLY A 33 -9.43 -34.19 3.05
N TYR A 34 -8.17 -34.18 3.51
CA TYR A 34 -7.86 -34.14 4.95
C TYR A 34 -8.50 -32.94 5.65
N TYR A 35 -8.35 -31.72 5.08
CA TYR A 35 -8.96 -30.53 5.67
C TYR A 35 -10.50 -30.58 5.60
N ALA A 36 -11.05 -31.06 4.50
CA ALA A 36 -12.50 -31.15 4.32
C ALA A 36 -13.16 -32.15 5.29
N GLU A 37 -12.53 -33.31 5.54
CA GLU A 37 -13.02 -34.32 6.46
C GLU A 37 -12.85 -33.94 7.94
N ASN A 38 -11.86 -33.13 8.25
CA ASN A 38 -11.48 -32.82 9.65
C ASN A 38 -11.77 -31.37 10.05
N TYR A 39 -12.39 -30.55 9.21
CA TYR A 39 -12.55 -29.13 9.47
C TYR A 39 -13.17 -28.79 10.82
N THR A 40 -14.25 -29.49 11.19
CA THR A 40 -14.94 -29.28 12.48
C THR A 40 -14.17 -29.80 13.69
N ASN A 41 -13.17 -30.65 13.48
CA ASN A 41 -12.28 -31.16 14.54
C ASN A 41 -11.22 -30.13 14.95
N PHE A 42 -10.96 -29.13 14.12
CA PHE A 42 -10.07 -28.02 14.49
C PHE A 42 -10.77 -27.08 15.46
N ALA A 43 -10.13 -26.81 16.61
CA ALA A 43 -10.66 -25.86 17.56
C ALA A 43 -10.75 -24.43 16.95
N ILE A 44 -11.77 -23.69 17.33
CA ILE A 44 -11.85 -22.26 17.02
C ILE A 44 -10.80 -21.54 17.85
N HIS A 45 -10.02 -20.68 17.23
CA HIS A 45 -8.94 -19.93 17.86
C HIS A 45 -8.72 -18.57 17.19
N SER A 46 -8.10 -17.67 17.92
CA SER A 46 -7.55 -16.41 17.38
C SER A 46 -6.03 -16.54 17.19
N LYS A 47 -5.37 -15.46 16.76
CA LYS A 47 -3.91 -15.41 16.60
C LYS A 47 -3.14 -15.98 17.80
N ASP A 48 -3.62 -15.76 19.00
CA ASP A 48 -2.83 -15.91 20.23
C ASP A 48 -3.24 -17.13 21.05
N ALA A 49 -4.48 -17.61 20.95
CA ALA A 49 -4.96 -18.74 21.76
C ALA A 49 -6.26 -19.35 21.23
N ALA A 50 -6.60 -20.56 21.70
CA ALA A 50 -7.95 -21.08 21.58
C ALA A 50 -8.94 -20.16 22.30
N ILE A 51 -10.07 -19.87 21.67
CA ILE A 51 -11.10 -18.97 22.20
C ILE A 51 -12.47 -19.62 22.19
N GLU A 52 -13.31 -19.21 23.12
CA GLU A 52 -14.75 -19.40 23.03
C GLU A 52 -15.37 -18.13 22.39
N ILE A 53 -16.32 -18.34 21.49
CA ILE A 53 -17.09 -17.22 20.92
C ILE A 53 -18.12 -16.83 21.96
N THR A 54 -17.84 -15.76 22.71
CA THR A 54 -18.68 -15.33 23.84
C THR A 54 -19.64 -14.22 23.49
N THR A 55 -19.44 -13.53 22.36
CA THR A 55 -20.26 -12.36 21.97
C THR A 55 -20.55 -12.34 20.47
N THR A 56 -21.76 -11.91 20.12
CA THR A 56 -22.13 -11.61 18.73
C THR A 56 -21.25 -10.46 18.19
N GLY A 57 -20.65 -10.64 17.01
CA GLY A 57 -19.78 -9.64 16.40
C GLY A 57 -18.31 -9.70 16.82
N GLN A 58 -17.91 -10.69 17.59
CA GLN A 58 -16.49 -10.96 17.85
C GLN A 58 -15.78 -11.25 16.53
N LEU A 59 -14.60 -10.67 16.33
CA LEU A 59 -13.79 -10.78 15.11
C LEU A 59 -12.44 -11.46 15.40
N GLY A 60 -11.78 -11.92 14.34
CA GLY A 60 -10.41 -12.40 14.42
C GLY A 60 -10.25 -13.85 14.80
N TYR A 61 -11.25 -14.69 14.60
CA TYR A 61 -11.19 -16.12 14.88
C TYR A 61 -11.34 -16.98 13.62
N ALA A 62 -10.75 -18.17 13.65
CA ALA A 62 -10.75 -19.15 12.58
C ALA A 62 -10.56 -20.58 13.11
N ARG A 63 -10.54 -21.61 12.22
CA ARG A 63 -10.27 -23.01 12.54
C ARG A 63 -8.96 -23.52 11.95
N ILE A 64 -8.74 -23.36 10.67
CA ILE A 64 -7.49 -23.80 10.01
C ILE A 64 -6.39 -22.76 10.16
N MET A 65 -6.73 -21.48 9.98
CA MET A 65 -5.80 -20.36 9.94
C MET A 65 -5.86 -19.51 11.23
N PRO A 66 -4.90 -18.59 11.45
CA PRO A 66 -4.85 -17.80 12.69
C PRO A 66 -6.03 -16.84 12.89
N GLN A 67 -6.71 -16.45 11.83
CA GLN A 67 -7.84 -15.51 11.86
C GLN A 67 -8.71 -15.64 10.60
N GLU A 68 -9.90 -15.04 10.62
CA GLU A 68 -10.90 -15.07 9.54
C GLU A 68 -10.35 -14.65 8.19
N LEU A 69 -9.52 -13.62 8.15
CA LEU A 69 -8.89 -13.13 6.93
C LEU A 69 -8.10 -14.23 6.21
N ASN A 70 -7.23 -14.90 6.96
CA ASN A 70 -6.41 -15.98 6.39
C ASN A 70 -7.25 -17.21 6.03
N GLU A 71 -8.33 -17.47 6.78
CA GLU A 71 -9.32 -18.51 6.46
C GLU A 71 -10.02 -18.21 5.14
N ALA A 72 -10.43 -16.95 4.92
CA ALA A 72 -11.01 -16.50 3.66
C ALA A 72 -10.05 -16.68 2.48
N VAL A 73 -8.78 -16.27 2.64
CA VAL A 73 -7.73 -16.40 1.60
C VAL A 73 -7.55 -17.87 1.19
N ILE A 74 -7.46 -18.80 2.15
CA ILE A 74 -7.31 -20.24 1.79
C ILE A 74 -8.59 -20.81 1.18
N ALA A 75 -9.78 -20.35 1.59
CA ALA A 75 -11.04 -20.78 0.99
C ALA A 75 -11.09 -20.42 -0.51
N VAL A 76 -10.68 -19.21 -0.88
CA VAL A 76 -10.57 -18.79 -2.28
C VAL A 76 -9.58 -19.68 -3.06
N LYS A 77 -8.42 -20.01 -2.46
CA LYS A 77 -7.46 -20.94 -3.10
C LYS A 77 -8.06 -22.33 -3.33
N ILE A 78 -8.86 -22.82 -2.38
CA ILE A 78 -9.58 -24.09 -2.55
C ILE A 78 -10.62 -23.97 -3.67
N CYS A 79 -11.31 -22.84 -3.80
CA CYS A 79 -12.21 -22.58 -4.93
C CYS A 79 -11.47 -22.64 -6.27
N ARG A 80 -10.29 -22.02 -6.38
CA ARG A 80 -9.44 -22.12 -7.58
C ARG A 80 -9.06 -23.58 -7.89
N ILE A 81 -8.69 -24.38 -6.88
CA ILE A 81 -8.38 -25.81 -7.05
C ILE A 81 -9.57 -26.58 -7.61
N LEU A 82 -10.76 -26.38 -7.04
CA LEU A 82 -11.97 -27.07 -7.51
C LEU A 82 -12.32 -26.68 -8.95
N GLU A 83 -12.17 -25.41 -9.32
CA GLU A 83 -12.45 -24.96 -10.69
C GLU A 83 -11.43 -25.48 -11.70
N ILE A 84 -10.12 -25.50 -11.35
CA ILE A 84 -9.06 -26.10 -12.18
C ILE A 84 -9.33 -27.60 -12.42
N LEU A 85 -9.78 -28.31 -11.40
CA LEU A 85 -10.02 -29.75 -11.42
C LEU A 85 -11.49 -30.13 -11.71
N LYS A 86 -12.27 -29.18 -12.22
CA LYS A 86 -13.67 -29.42 -12.56
C LYS A 86 -13.80 -30.56 -13.57
N GLY A 87 -14.56 -31.59 -13.21
CA GLY A 87 -14.72 -32.81 -13.99
C GLY A 87 -13.68 -33.91 -13.68
N ASP A 88 -12.59 -33.63 -12.95
CA ASP A 88 -11.57 -34.61 -12.55
C ASP A 88 -11.75 -35.11 -11.12
N LEU A 89 -12.60 -34.44 -10.34
CA LEU A 89 -12.95 -34.80 -8.96
C LEU A 89 -14.33 -35.47 -8.93
N ASP A 90 -14.44 -36.54 -8.16
CA ASP A 90 -15.73 -37.22 -8.00
C ASP A 90 -16.70 -36.46 -7.09
N GLU A 91 -18.01 -36.70 -7.26
CA GLU A 91 -19.08 -36.04 -6.49
C GLU A 91 -18.96 -36.24 -4.97
N LYS A 92 -18.43 -37.37 -4.52
CA LYS A 92 -18.23 -37.64 -3.10
C LYS A 92 -17.18 -36.68 -2.51
N PHE A 93 -16.09 -36.48 -3.22
CA PHE A 93 -15.04 -35.55 -2.82
C PHE A 93 -15.57 -34.10 -2.80
N VAL A 94 -16.20 -33.65 -3.90
CA VAL A 94 -16.80 -32.32 -3.99
C VAL A 94 -17.85 -32.11 -2.90
N GLY A 95 -18.67 -33.12 -2.62
CA GLY A 95 -19.67 -33.09 -1.54
C GLY A 95 -19.07 -32.95 -0.14
N THR A 96 -17.86 -33.52 0.10
CA THR A 96 -17.14 -33.34 1.36
C THR A 96 -16.59 -31.91 1.48
N VAL A 97 -16.04 -31.35 0.38
CA VAL A 97 -15.58 -29.96 0.37
C VAL A 97 -16.76 -28.98 0.53
N ARG A 98 -17.92 -29.26 -0.11
CA ARG A 98 -19.15 -28.46 0.08
C ARG A 98 -19.57 -28.38 1.56
N LYS A 99 -19.47 -29.48 2.32
CA LYS A 99 -19.74 -29.46 3.77
C LYS A 99 -18.76 -28.58 4.50
N MET A 100 -17.47 -28.69 4.21
CA MET A 100 -16.45 -27.79 4.78
C MET A 100 -16.74 -26.32 4.45
N PHE A 101 -17.12 -26.00 3.23
CA PHE A 101 -17.48 -24.62 2.82
C PHE A 101 -18.70 -24.09 3.58
N ARG A 102 -19.68 -24.92 3.88
CA ARG A 102 -20.80 -24.54 4.77
C ARG A 102 -20.34 -24.19 6.17
N GLU A 103 -19.39 -24.93 6.74
CA GLU A 103 -18.80 -24.61 8.05
C GLU A 103 -17.96 -23.34 8.00
N ILE A 104 -17.18 -23.11 6.92
CA ILE A 104 -16.43 -21.86 6.69
C ILE A 104 -17.40 -20.69 6.55
N PHE A 105 -18.49 -20.84 5.81
CA PHE A 105 -19.54 -19.82 5.70
C PHE A 105 -20.13 -19.46 7.07
N ALA A 106 -20.51 -20.44 7.86
CA ALA A 106 -21.03 -20.22 9.21
C ALA A 106 -20.02 -19.51 10.12
N LEU A 107 -18.72 -19.70 9.89
CA LEU A 107 -17.65 -19.05 10.65
C LEU A 107 -17.38 -17.61 10.16
N LEU A 108 -17.37 -17.36 8.84
CA LEU A 108 -17.02 -16.07 8.26
C LEU A 108 -18.17 -15.06 8.26
N ALA A 109 -19.40 -15.51 8.01
CA ALA A 109 -20.56 -14.64 7.83
C ALA A 109 -20.83 -13.70 9.03
N PRO A 110 -20.77 -14.15 10.30
CA PRO A 110 -20.95 -13.24 11.45
C PRO A 110 -19.85 -12.18 11.58
N GLN A 111 -18.68 -12.42 11.00
CA GLN A 111 -17.53 -11.51 11.03
C GLN A 111 -17.54 -10.48 9.89
N ALA A 112 -18.41 -10.65 8.89
CA ALA A 112 -18.59 -9.73 7.76
C ALA A 112 -19.59 -8.61 8.11
N ASN A 113 -19.29 -7.80 9.14
CA ASN A 113 -20.23 -6.87 9.78
C ASN A 113 -19.84 -5.39 9.71
N LYS A 114 -18.90 -5.02 8.85
CA LYS A 114 -18.46 -3.64 8.60
C LYS A 114 -17.71 -3.53 7.28
N VAL A 115 -17.48 -2.32 6.81
CA VAL A 115 -16.59 -2.04 5.68
C VAL A 115 -15.14 -2.07 6.17
N HIS A 116 -14.36 -3.05 5.70
CA HIS A 116 -12.96 -3.23 6.04
C HIS A 116 -12.35 -4.36 5.16
N ASN A 117 -11.02 -4.37 4.94
CA ASN A 117 -10.37 -5.38 4.11
C ASN A 117 -10.68 -6.82 4.54
N LYS A 118 -10.70 -7.12 5.84
CA LYS A 118 -10.99 -8.48 6.36
C LYS A 118 -12.41 -8.96 6.05
N PRO A 119 -13.49 -8.21 6.41
CA PRO A 119 -14.84 -8.53 5.95
C PRO A 119 -14.99 -8.59 4.44
N CYS A 120 -14.34 -7.70 3.69
CA CYS A 120 -14.35 -7.73 2.23
C CYS A 120 -13.82 -9.07 1.70
N TRP A 121 -12.67 -9.54 2.18
CA TRP A 121 -12.14 -10.87 1.88
C TRP A 121 -13.09 -12.00 2.27
N SER A 122 -13.73 -11.91 3.45
CA SER A 122 -14.71 -12.93 3.89
C SER A 122 -15.90 -13.01 2.95
N ILE A 123 -16.43 -11.87 2.51
CA ILE A 123 -17.54 -11.79 1.56
C ILE A 123 -17.11 -12.34 0.19
N CYS A 124 -15.92 -11.98 -0.28
CA CYS A 124 -15.38 -12.50 -1.54
C CYS A 124 -15.20 -14.03 -1.49
N ALA A 125 -14.69 -14.56 -0.39
CA ALA A 125 -14.55 -16.00 -0.20
C ALA A 125 -15.90 -16.72 -0.16
N ILE A 126 -16.88 -16.17 0.57
CA ILE A 126 -18.25 -16.75 0.65
C ILE A 126 -18.88 -16.79 -0.74
N GLY A 127 -18.82 -15.70 -1.52
CA GLY A 127 -19.36 -15.67 -2.88
C GLY A 127 -18.65 -16.65 -3.81
N SER A 128 -17.31 -16.71 -3.75
CA SER A 128 -16.51 -17.65 -4.54
C SER A 128 -16.83 -19.11 -4.22
N MET A 129 -16.95 -19.46 -2.93
CA MET A 129 -17.41 -20.79 -2.49
C MET A 129 -18.79 -21.08 -3.05
N GLY A 130 -19.73 -20.13 -2.92
CA GLY A 130 -21.10 -20.26 -3.42
C GLY A 130 -21.15 -20.59 -4.91
N PHE A 131 -20.37 -19.91 -5.74
CA PHE A 131 -20.28 -20.17 -7.17
C PHE A 131 -19.77 -21.58 -7.47
N VAL A 132 -18.62 -21.95 -6.88
CA VAL A 132 -17.94 -23.21 -7.18
C VAL A 132 -18.75 -24.43 -6.76
N VAL A 133 -19.45 -24.38 -5.63
CA VAL A 133 -20.32 -25.49 -5.16
C VAL A 133 -21.80 -25.28 -5.49
N GLN A 134 -22.14 -24.22 -6.23
CA GLN A 134 -23.53 -23.90 -6.65
C GLN A 134 -24.49 -23.78 -5.45
N ASP A 135 -24.05 -22.98 -4.44
CA ASP A 135 -24.80 -22.72 -3.23
C ASP A 135 -25.37 -21.30 -3.25
N GLN A 136 -26.67 -21.19 -3.52
CA GLN A 136 -27.35 -19.91 -3.70
C GLN A 136 -27.37 -19.07 -2.43
N GLU A 137 -27.43 -19.65 -1.24
CA GLU A 137 -27.42 -18.91 0.02
C GLU A 137 -26.10 -18.16 0.24
N MET A 138 -24.97 -18.78 -0.14
CA MET A 138 -23.65 -18.13 -0.08
C MET A 138 -23.55 -17.00 -1.11
N ILE A 139 -24.07 -17.21 -2.32
CA ILE A 139 -24.08 -16.16 -3.37
C ILE A 139 -24.95 -15.00 -2.90
N ASP A 140 -26.15 -15.28 -2.41
CA ASP A 140 -27.07 -14.25 -1.90
C ASP A 140 -26.46 -13.48 -0.72
N PHE A 141 -25.76 -14.16 0.18
CA PHE A 141 -25.04 -13.48 1.25
C PHE A 141 -24.00 -12.50 0.72
N ALA A 142 -23.17 -12.93 -0.23
CA ALA A 142 -22.10 -12.10 -0.77
C ALA A 142 -22.62 -10.84 -1.49
N PHE A 143 -23.77 -10.91 -2.16
CA PHE A 143 -24.31 -9.82 -2.98
C PHE A 143 -25.49 -9.07 -2.36
N ASN A 144 -26.19 -9.62 -1.36
CA ASN A 144 -27.44 -9.06 -0.83
C ASN A 144 -27.45 -8.89 0.70
N SER A 145 -26.42 -9.32 1.46
CA SER A 145 -26.35 -9.07 2.90
C SER A 145 -26.16 -7.58 3.22
N GLU A 146 -26.29 -7.19 4.49
CA GLU A 146 -26.16 -5.80 4.92
C GLU A 146 -24.80 -5.17 4.54
N PHE A 147 -23.70 -5.92 4.71
CA PHE A 147 -22.34 -5.49 4.36
C PHE A 147 -21.82 -6.20 3.11
N ASN A 148 -22.70 -6.45 2.14
CA ASN A 148 -22.40 -7.16 0.90
C ASN A 148 -21.26 -6.51 0.10
N ILE A 149 -20.81 -7.19 -0.96
CA ILE A 149 -19.68 -6.73 -1.77
C ILE A 149 -19.90 -5.35 -2.37
N ASN A 150 -21.11 -5.02 -2.85
CA ASN A 150 -21.36 -3.71 -3.44
C ASN A 150 -21.16 -2.60 -2.40
N ARG A 151 -21.66 -2.76 -1.17
CA ARG A 151 -21.46 -1.82 -0.07
C ARG A 151 -19.98 -1.70 0.31
N GLN A 152 -19.23 -2.83 0.37
CA GLN A 152 -17.78 -2.79 0.59
C GLN A 152 -17.07 -1.91 -0.44
N LEU A 153 -17.49 -1.98 -1.70
CA LEU A 153 -16.87 -1.22 -2.79
C LEU A 153 -17.32 0.25 -2.81
N GLU A 154 -18.59 0.52 -2.64
CA GLU A 154 -19.15 1.89 -2.65
C GLU A 154 -18.61 2.75 -1.50
N GLU A 155 -18.51 2.19 -0.30
CA GLU A 155 -18.00 2.89 0.88
C GLU A 155 -16.47 2.77 1.04
N GLY A 156 -15.86 1.68 0.56
CA GLY A 156 -14.46 1.35 0.79
C GLY A 156 -13.51 1.80 -0.33
N VAL A 157 -13.98 2.07 -1.56
CA VAL A 157 -13.12 2.50 -2.67
C VAL A 157 -13.31 3.99 -2.95
N THR A 158 -12.34 4.80 -2.57
CA THR A 158 -12.32 6.25 -2.78
C THR A 158 -11.32 6.61 -3.88
N SER A 159 -11.73 7.39 -4.88
CA SER A 159 -10.91 7.75 -6.04
C SER A 159 -10.25 6.54 -6.75
N GLY A 160 -10.80 5.32 -6.63
CA GLY A 160 -10.21 4.10 -7.18
C GLY A 160 -9.12 3.45 -6.29
N ILE A 161 -8.98 3.90 -5.05
CA ILE A 161 -8.03 3.41 -4.06
C ILE A 161 -8.83 2.88 -2.85
N TRP A 162 -8.40 1.78 -2.26
CA TRP A 162 -9.00 1.29 -1.02
C TRP A 162 -8.73 2.28 0.12
N TYR A 163 -9.75 2.61 0.90
CA TYR A 163 -9.78 3.72 1.86
C TYR A 163 -8.68 3.66 2.95
N GLU A 164 -8.03 2.52 3.16
CA GLU A 164 -6.90 2.38 4.08
C GLU A 164 -5.64 3.10 3.59
N GLY A 165 -5.64 3.57 2.34
CA GLY A 165 -4.76 4.62 1.83
C GLY A 165 -3.35 4.18 1.47
N SER A 166 -3.03 2.88 1.45
CA SER A 166 -1.79 2.36 0.86
C SER A 166 -2.08 1.49 -0.37
N MET A 167 -1.19 1.53 -1.34
CA MET A 167 -1.34 0.68 -2.53
C MET A 167 -1.21 -0.79 -2.21
N TYR A 168 -0.41 -1.14 -1.19
CA TYR A 168 -0.34 -2.52 -0.72
C TYR A 168 -1.71 -3.06 -0.28
N TYR A 169 -2.43 -2.34 0.61
CA TYR A 169 -3.76 -2.75 1.06
C TYR A 169 -4.82 -2.63 -0.03
N SER A 170 -4.64 -1.69 -0.96
CA SER A 170 -5.50 -1.57 -2.14
C SER A 170 -5.42 -2.83 -2.99
N PHE A 171 -4.22 -3.29 -3.35
CA PHE A 171 -4.02 -4.52 -4.12
C PHE A 171 -4.36 -5.78 -3.33
N PHE A 172 -4.04 -5.82 -2.05
CA PHE A 172 -4.41 -6.95 -1.20
C PHE A 172 -5.93 -7.16 -1.16
N THR A 173 -6.71 -6.09 -1.06
CA THR A 173 -8.17 -6.18 -1.08
C THR A 173 -8.68 -6.49 -2.50
N LEU A 174 -8.07 -5.87 -3.51
CA LEU A 174 -8.40 -6.08 -4.91
C LEU A 174 -8.22 -7.55 -5.34
N GLU A 175 -7.26 -8.28 -4.79
CA GLU A 175 -7.06 -9.71 -5.10
C GLU A 175 -8.32 -10.51 -4.78
N GLY A 176 -8.89 -10.38 -3.59
CA GLY A 176 -10.13 -11.08 -3.24
C GLY A 176 -11.32 -10.67 -4.10
N ILE A 177 -11.43 -9.37 -4.43
CA ILE A 177 -12.49 -8.84 -5.28
C ILE A 177 -12.35 -9.35 -6.72
N ALA A 178 -11.13 -9.42 -7.25
CA ALA A 178 -10.86 -9.94 -8.58
C ALA A 178 -11.17 -11.44 -8.70
N ASP A 179 -10.88 -12.22 -7.66
CA ASP A 179 -11.26 -13.62 -7.59
C ASP A 179 -12.78 -13.80 -7.62
N LEU A 180 -13.51 -13.04 -6.80
CA LEU A 180 -14.98 -13.08 -6.81
C LEU A 180 -15.53 -12.73 -8.19
N LEU A 181 -15.00 -11.68 -8.84
CA LEU A 181 -15.41 -11.30 -10.19
C LEU A 181 -15.10 -12.39 -11.21
N MET A 182 -13.92 -13.03 -11.11
CA MET A 182 -13.55 -14.14 -11.99
C MET A 182 -14.57 -15.28 -11.90
N PHE A 183 -14.94 -15.71 -10.69
CA PHE A 183 -15.97 -16.74 -10.49
C PHE A 183 -17.33 -16.26 -10.97
N ALA A 184 -17.74 -15.01 -10.70
CA ALA A 184 -19.00 -14.47 -11.22
C ALA A 184 -19.05 -14.57 -12.76
N LYS A 185 -17.98 -14.21 -13.46
CA LYS A 185 -17.89 -14.32 -14.93
C LYS A 185 -17.93 -15.79 -15.41
N VAL A 186 -17.20 -16.70 -14.75
CA VAL A 186 -17.21 -18.15 -15.09
C VAL A 186 -18.60 -18.73 -14.98
N TYR A 187 -19.38 -18.32 -13.99
CA TYR A 187 -20.73 -18.79 -13.74
C TYR A 187 -21.82 -17.88 -14.33
N SER A 188 -21.46 -16.95 -15.21
CA SER A 188 -22.37 -16.04 -15.91
C SER A 188 -23.29 -15.24 -14.98
N TYR A 189 -22.76 -14.85 -13.82
CA TYR A 189 -23.45 -13.99 -12.88
C TYR A 189 -23.13 -12.52 -13.15
N ASP A 190 -24.16 -11.68 -13.25
CA ASP A 190 -24.01 -10.25 -13.53
C ASP A 190 -23.63 -9.48 -12.27
N ALA A 191 -22.44 -8.85 -12.26
CA ALA A 191 -21.88 -8.11 -11.12
C ALA A 191 -21.25 -6.77 -11.57
N PRO A 192 -22.04 -5.84 -12.13
CA PRO A 192 -21.51 -4.64 -12.79
C PRO A 192 -20.77 -3.69 -11.84
N VAL A 193 -21.18 -3.58 -10.57
CA VAL A 193 -20.48 -2.77 -9.57
C VAL A 193 -19.07 -3.31 -9.31
N VAL A 194 -18.96 -4.62 -9.14
CA VAL A 194 -17.68 -5.31 -8.91
C VAL A 194 -16.79 -5.17 -10.16
N GLU A 195 -17.34 -5.42 -11.34
CA GLU A 195 -16.61 -5.30 -12.61
C GLU A 195 -16.02 -3.89 -12.82
N ASN A 196 -16.85 -2.86 -12.70
CA ASN A 196 -16.43 -1.48 -12.90
C ASN A 196 -15.39 -1.06 -11.84
N THR A 197 -15.53 -1.56 -10.61
CA THR A 197 -14.59 -1.21 -9.53
C THR A 197 -13.24 -1.87 -9.73
N VAL A 198 -13.19 -3.16 -10.09
CA VAL A 198 -11.92 -3.86 -10.38
C VAL A 198 -11.16 -3.16 -11.51
N GLU A 199 -11.83 -2.85 -12.62
CA GLU A 199 -11.21 -2.12 -13.73
C GLU A 199 -10.69 -0.76 -13.30
N LYS A 200 -11.50 0.00 -12.57
CA LYS A 200 -11.12 1.32 -12.05
C LYS A 200 -9.91 1.24 -11.14
N MET A 201 -9.87 0.30 -10.19
CA MET A 201 -8.74 0.15 -9.27
C MET A 201 -7.44 -0.19 -10.00
N LEU A 202 -7.48 -1.10 -10.98
CA LEU A 202 -6.31 -1.45 -11.80
C LEU A 202 -5.77 -0.24 -12.59
N LYS A 203 -6.66 0.54 -13.21
CA LYS A 203 -6.28 1.75 -13.97
C LYS A 203 -5.77 2.87 -13.05
N THR A 204 -6.46 3.10 -11.92
CA THR A 204 -6.06 4.12 -10.95
C THR A 204 -4.68 3.85 -10.37
N ALA A 205 -4.31 2.58 -10.13
CA ALA A 205 -2.99 2.25 -9.63
C ALA A 205 -1.86 2.68 -10.61
N TYR A 206 -2.10 2.62 -11.92
CA TYR A 206 -1.17 3.16 -12.91
C TYR A 206 -1.05 4.69 -12.81
N ASP A 207 -2.15 5.38 -12.68
CA ASP A 207 -2.16 6.84 -12.50
C ASP A 207 -1.48 7.28 -11.19
N TYR A 208 -1.51 6.41 -10.16
CA TYR A 208 -0.93 6.67 -8.85
C TYR A 208 0.58 6.40 -8.78
N ALA A 209 1.13 5.53 -9.62
CA ALA A 209 2.55 5.21 -9.64
C ALA A 209 3.38 6.40 -10.16
N PHE A 210 4.62 6.52 -9.72
CA PHE A 210 5.63 7.36 -10.36
C PHE A 210 5.95 6.85 -11.77
N ASP A 211 6.63 7.65 -12.58
CA ASP A 211 6.94 7.29 -13.97
C ASP A 211 7.83 6.05 -14.09
N ASN A 212 8.62 5.76 -13.06
CA ASN A 212 9.38 4.52 -12.93
C ASN A 212 8.54 3.32 -12.43
N LEU A 213 7.21 3.46 -12.34
CA LEU A 213 6.25 2.46 -11.88
C LEU A 213 6.35 2.06 -10.40
N ILE A 214 7.19 2.72 -9.60
CA ILE A 214 7.22 2.56 -8.14
C ILE A 214 6.03 3.33 -7.55
N PHE A 215 5.42 2.80 -6.51
CA PHE A 215 4.36 3.49 -5.80
C PHE A 215 4.90 4.44 -4.75
N PRO A 216 4.33 5.66 -4.63
CA PRO A 216 4.32 6.36 -3.36
C PRO A 216 3.76 5.43 -2.28
N ASN A 217 4.34 5.46 -1.10
CA ASN A 217 4.12 4.42 -0.11
C ASN A 217 3.66 4.95 1.27
N PRO A 218 2.68 5.87 1.32
CA PRO A 218 2.15 6.40 2.57
C PRO A 218 1.42 5.31 3.34
N ASN A 219 1.35 5.45 4.66
CA ASN A 219 0.68 4.52 5.56
C ASN A 219 1.36 3.13 5.63
N ASP A 220 0.68 2.17 6.27
CA ASP A 220 1.19 0.80 6.35
C ASP A 220 1.18 0.12 4.98
N GLY A 221 2.29 -0.47 4.63
CA GLY A 221 2.50 -1.26 3.43
C GLY A 221 3.88 -1.91 3.49
N TRP A 222 4.51 -2.10 2.34
CA TRP A 222 5.87 -2.58 2.22
C TRP A 222 6.69 -1.62 1.37
N PRO A 223 7.96 -1.37 1.72
CA PRO A 223 8.83 -0.52 0.92
C PRO A 223 9.00 -1.07 -0.49
N ASP A 224 9.26 -0.18 -1.43
CA ASP A 224 9.66 -0.47 -2.82
C ASP A 224 8.65 -1.28 -3.65
N ILE A 225 7.38 -1.37 -3.20
CA ILE A 225 6.34 -1.98 -4.02
C ILE A 225 6.09 -1.17 -5.29
N ASN A 226 5.82 -1.87 -6.37
CA ASN A 226 5.64 -1.28 -7.69
C ASN A 226 4.55 -2.01 -8.49
N LEU A 227 4.17 -1.48 -9.63
CA LEU A 227 3.15 -2.09 -10.48
C LEU A 227 3.49 -3.55 -10.86
N LYS A 228 4.76 -3.85 -11.10
CA LYS A 228 5.19 -5.21 -11.47
C LYS A 228 5.08 -6.21 -10.31
N THR A 229 5.10 -5.74 -9.06
CA THR A 229 4.80 -6.56 -7.88
C THR A 229 3.43 -7.24 -7.99
N PHE A 230 2.47 -6.55 -8.58
CA PHE A 230 1.08 -6.99 -8.72
C PHE A 230 0.69 -7.35 -10.16
N SER A 231 1.65 -7.61 -11.05
CA SER A 231 1.38 -7.94 -12.47
C SER A 231 0.38 -9.09 -12.64
N PHE A 232 0.35 -10.04 -11.72
CA PHE A 232 -0.61 -11.14 -11.74
C PHE A 232 -2.08 -10.68 -11.76
N LEU A 233 -2.42 -9.59 -11.06
CA LEU A 233 -3.77 -9.01 -11.10
C LEU A 233 -4.05 -8.34 -12.45
N TYR A 234 -3.04 -7.82 -13.12
CA TYR A 234 -3.19 -7.27 -14.47
C TYR A 234 -3.37 -8.37 -15.52
N HIS A 235 -2.73 -9.54 -15.35
CA HIS A 235 -3.02 -10.72 -16.16
C HIS A 235 -4.46 -11.22 -15.95
N MET A 236 -4.94 -11.28 -14.70
CA MET A 236 -6.35 -11.55 -14.39
C MET A 236 -7.27 -10.52 -15.04
N GLY A 237 -6.95 -9.23 -14.90
CA GLY A 237 -7.67 -8.12 -15.53
C GLY A 237 -7.72 -8.25 -17.06
N TYR A 238 -6.61 -8.58 -17.70
CA TYR A 238 -6.56 -8.82 -19.14
C TYR A 238 -7.48 -9.98 -19.55
N ARG A 239 -7.48 -11.07 -18.79
CA ARG A 239 -8.38 -12.22 -19.01
C ARG A 239 -9.84 -11.84 -18.88
N MET A 240 -10.19 -11.00 -17.92
CA MET A 240 -11.58 -10.59 -17.66
C MET A 240 -12.09 -9.52 -18.62
N PHE A 241 -11.25 -8.57 -19.04
CA PHE A 241 -11.65 -7.35 -19.75
C PHE A 241 -11.15 -7.29 -21.21
N GLY A 242 -10.18 -8.12 -21.58
CA GLY A 242 -9.65 -8.22 -22.92
C GLY A 242 -8.66 -7.13 -23.33
N GLU A 243 -8.21 -7.21 -24.59
CA GLU A 243 -7.18 -6.37 -25.18
C GLU A 243 -7.54 -4.86 -25.17
N GLU A 244 -8.77 -4.53 -25.53
CA GLU A 244 -9.23 -3.14 -25.66
C GLU A 244 -9.12 -2.36 -24.34
N ARG A 245 -9.45 -3.01 -23.21
CA ARG A 245 -9.53 -2.35 -21.89
C ARG A 245 -8.24 -2.45 -21.08
N MET A 246 -7.44 -3.51 -21.24
CA MET A 246 -6.29 -3.83 -20.38
C MET A 246 -4.98 -4.11 -21.14
N GLY A 247 -5.03 -4.33 -22.46
CA GLY A 247 -3.85 -4.78 -23.21
C GLY A 247 -2.68 -3.80 -23.16
N ALA A 248 -2.92 -2.52 -23.42
CA ALA A 248 -1.87 -1.50 -23.36
C ALA A 248 -1.26 -1.35 -21.96
N LEU A 249 -2.10 -1.42 -20.91
CA LEU A 249 -1.65 -1.34 -19.52
C LEU A 249 -0.78 -2.55 -19.13
N LEU A 250 -1.20 -3.75 -19.46
CA LEU A 250 -0.41 -4.97 -19.21
C LEU A 250 0.93 -4.92 -19.96
N ARG A 251 0.96 -4.49 -21.23
CA ARG A 251 2.21 -4.33 -22.00
C ARG A 251 3.15 -3.31 -21.36
N THR A 252 2.62 -2.21 -20.86
CA THR A 252 3.41 -1.17 -20.18
C THR A 252 4.09 -1.75 -18.93
N ILE A 253 3.35 -2.51 -18.12
CA ILE A 253 3.88 -3.11 -16.90
C ILE A 253 4.92 -4.20 -17.23
N GLU A 254 4.58 -5.14 -18.12
CA GLU A 254 5.49 -6.25 -18.46
C GLU A 254 6.71 -5.81 -19.27
N GLY A 255 6.56 -4.78 -20.11
CA GLY A 255 7.66 -4.19 -20.88
C GLY A 255 8.61 -3.31 -20.08
N SER A 256 8.26 -2.98 -18.83
CA SER A 256 9.11 -2.14 -17.97
C SER A 256 10.37 -2.86 -17.52
N HIS A 257 11.43 -2.09 -17.27
CA HIS A 257 12.71 -2.59 -16.74
C HIS A 257 12.72 -2.70 -15.21
N ILE A 258 11.66 -2.27 -14.53
CA ILE A 258 11.61 -2.33 -13.07
C ILE A 258 11.63 -3.78 -12.60
N GLU A 259 12.41 -4.02 -11.55
CA GLU A 259 12.40 -5.33 -10.90
C GLU A 259 11.17 -5.46 -10.00
N ARG A 260 10.59 -6.66 -10.02
CA ARG A 260 9.47 -7.01 -9.14
C ARG A 260 9.98 -7.12 -7.71
N THR A 261 9.34 -6.40 -6.79
CA THR A 261 9.52 -6.62 -5.35
C THR A 261 8.56 -7.69 -4.85
N ASP A 262 9.02 -8.48 -3.86
CA ASP A 262 8.23 -9.56 -3.26
C ASP A 262 7.69 -9.10 -1.90
N PRO A 263 6.43 -8.66 -1.78
CA PRO A 263 5.87 -8.27 -0.51
C PRO A 263 5.72 -9.49 0.40
N GLN A 264 6.24 -9.41 1.62
CA GLN A 264 6.38 -10.56 2.53
C GLN A 264 5.05 -11.21 2.97
N LEU A 265 3.89 -10.58 2.79
CA LEU A 265 2.62 -11.03 3.34
C LEU A 265 1.63 -11.66 2.34
N ALA A 266 1.71 -11.35 1.06
CA ALA A 266 0.80 -11.86 0.04
C ALA A 266 1.60 -12.42 -1.13
N LYS A 267 2.39 -13.45 -0.86
CA LYS A 267 3.25 -14.05 -1.89
C LYS A 267 2.41 -14.82 -2.92
N PRO A 268 2.24 -14.33 -4.14
CA PRO A 268 2.10 -15.24 -5.25
C PRO A 268 3.41 -16.06 -5.32
N TYR A 269 3.28 -17.37 -5.52
CA TYR A 269 4.46 -18.21 -5.73
C TYR A 269 5.07 -17.87 -7.08
N TYR A 270 6.32 -17.39 -7.05
CA TYR A 270 7.09 -17.15 -8.24
C TYR A 270 7.93 -18.40 -8.57
N PHE A 271 7.93 -18.77 -9.84
CA PHE A 271 8.86 -19.77 -10.36
C PHE A 271 10.23 -19.12 -10.63
N GLU A 272 11.25 -19.94 -10.92
CA GLU A 272 12.63 -19.47 -11.18
C GLU A 272 12.73 -18.28 -12.17
N ASN A 273 11.80 -18.19 -13.13
CA ASN A 273 11.73 -17.09 -14.10
C ASN A 273 10.88 -15.87 -13.61
N LYS A 274 10.61 -15.77 -12.32
CA LYS A 274 9.78 -14.72 -11.73
C LYS A 274 8.35 -14.64 -12.30
N ILE A 275 7.81 -15.75 -12.81
CA ILE A 275 6.41 -15.87 -13.28
C ILE A 275 5.58 -16.35 -12.10
N SER A 276 4.49 -15.68 -11.79
CA SER A 276 3.53 -16.13 -10.76
C SER A 276 2.65 -17.28 -11.28
N LEU A 277 2.06 -18.03 -10.35
CA LEU A 277 1.07 -19.04 -10.71
C LEU A 277 -0.14 -18.43 -11.43
N GLU A 278 -0.57 -17.26 -10.99
CA GLU A 278 -1.67 -16.51 -11.58
C GLU A 278 -1.33 -16.06 -13.01
N GLU A 279 -0.11 -15.60 -13.25
CA GLU A 279 0.36 -15.28 -14.61
C GLU A 279 0.33 -16.51 -15.51
N LEU A 280 0.74 -17.68 -14.99
CA LEU A 280 0.67 -18.94 -15.74
C LEU A 280 -0.77 -19.35 -16.06
N LEU A 281 -1.69 -19.20 -15.10
CA LEU A 281 -3.10 -19.59 -15.25
C LEU A 281 -3.90 -18.65 -16.16
N PHE A 282 -3.60 -17.35 -16.09
CA PHE A 282 -4.37 -16.30 -16.75
C PHE A 282 -3.68 -15.69 -17.97
N ASN A 283 -2.42 -16.03 -18.22
CA ASN A 283 -1.66 -15.55 -19.37
C ASN A 283 -2.12 -16.28 -20.64
N ALA A 284 -3.27 -15.88 -21.17
CA ALA A 284 -3.72 -16.36 -22.47
C ALA A 284 -3.29 -15.36 -23.55
N ASP A 285 -2.52 -15.84 -24.52
CA ASP A 285 -2.23 -15.15 -25.80
C ASP A 285 -1.83 -13.66 -25.66
N PHE A 286 -1.03 -13.35 -24.65
CA PHE A 286 -0.47 -12.01 -24.49
C PHE A 286 0.30 -11.64 -25.77
N VAL A 287 -0.28 -10.79 -26.57
CA VAL A 287 0.33 -10.32 -27.82
C VAL A 287 1.46 -9.36 -27.50
N LYS A 288 2.70 -9.82 -27.67
CA LYS A 288 3.88 -8.96 -27.71
C LYS A 288 3.79 -8.13 -29.00
N GLY A 289 3.32 -6.92 -28.90
CA GLY A 289 3.22 -6.00 -30.04
C GLY A 289 1.94 -5.19 -29.96
N GLY A 290 2.08 -3.89 -29.85
CA GLY A 290 1.00 -2.92 -29.66
C GLY A 290 1.50 -1.72 -28.87
N GLY A 291 0.68 -0.68 -28.75
CA GLY A 291 1.03 0.52 -27.99
C GLY A 291 1.18 0.24 -26.50
N MET A 292 2.15 0.90 -25.89
CA MET A 292 2.25 1.10 -24.45
C MET A 292 1.49 2.37 -24.07
N LEU A 293 1.11 2.49 -22.81
CA LEU A 293 0.52 3.74 -22.31
C LEU A 293 1.61 4.81 -22.17
N GLU A 294 1.24 6.04 -22.44
CA GLU A 294 2.06 7.20 -22.06
C GLU A 294 2.01 7.36 -20.53
N SER A 295 3.07 7.94 -19.94
CA SER A 295 3.09 8.23 -18.52
C SER A 295 1.88 9.08 -18.13
N PRO A 296 1.17 8.71 -17.06
CA PRO A 296 0.04 9.51 -16.60
C PRO A 296 0.55 10.85 -16.08
N GLY A 297 -0.07 11.95 -16.49
CA GLY A 297 0.23 13.28 -15.99
C GLY A 297 -0.18 13.47 -14.52
N THR A 298 -0.10 14.70 -14.07
CA THR A 298 -0.56 15.15 -12.75
C THR A 298 -1.97 14.66 -12.42
N ARG A 299 -2.18 14.15 -11.19
CA ARG A 299 -3.47 13.65 -10.70
C ARG A 299 -3.73 14.08 -9.27
N ASN A 300 -4.98 14.43 -8.99
CA ASN A 300 -5.49 14.62 -7.65
C ASN A 300 -6.52 13.54 -7.31
N PHE A 301 -6.24 12.76 -6.29
CA PHE A 301 -7.13 11.72 -5.74
C PHE A 301 -7.85 12.30 -4.52
N GLU A 302 -8.67 13.32 -4.74
CA GLU A 302 -9.24 14.18 -3.70
C GLU A 302 -9.97 13.39 -2.60
N SER A 303 -10.80 12.41 -2.97
CA SER A 303 -11.51 11.58 -1.99
C SER A 303 -10.58 10.70 -1.14
N SER A 304 -9.33 10.49 -1.59
CA SER A 304 -8.29 9.76 -0.87
C SER A 304 -7.28 10.69 -0.19
N ASN A 305 -7.44 12.01 -0.28
CA ASN A 305 -6.58 13.04 0.30
C ASN A 305 -5.10 12.92 -0.10
N VAL A 306 -4.84 12.56 -1.33
CA VAL A 306 -3.50 12.46 -1.91
C VAL A 306 -3.48 13.03 -3.31
N GLY A 307 -2.32 13.48 -3.75
CA GLY A 307 -2.11 13.98 -5.10
C GLY A 307 -0.69 13.72 -5.59
N ILE A 308 -0.50 13.81 -6.88
CA ILE A 308 0.81 13.66 -7.51
C ILE A 308 0.94 14.68 -8.64
N LEU A 309 1.98 15.50 -8.57
CA LEU A 309 2.42 16.36 -9.67
C LEU A 309 3.44 15.60 -10.51
N LYS A 310 3.34 15.70 -11.83
CA LYS A 310 4.25 15.01 -12.75
C LYS A 310 4.61 15.88 -13.93
N ASN A 311 5.87 15.80 -14.33
CA ASN A 311 6.36 16.15 -15.65
C ASN A 311 7.42 15.11 -16.07
N ASP A 312 8.05 15.27 -17.23
CA ASP A 312 8.98 14.28 -17.81
C ASP A 312 10.15 13.88 -16.87
N GLU A 313 10.52 14.75 -15.92
CA GLU A 313 11.71 14.56 -15.08
C GLU A 313 11.41 14.54 -13.58
N VAL A 314 10.22 15.02 -13.17
CA VAL A 314 9.91 15.30 -11.77
C VAL A 314 8.56 14.74 -11.42
N ASN A 315 8.52 13.93 -10.35
CA ASN A 315 7.26 13.55 -9.72
C ASN A 315 7.30 13.93 -8.25
N VAL A 316 6.25 14.60 -7.77
CA VAL A 316 6.07 14.95 -6.35
C VAL A 316 4.71 14.46 -5.89
N PHE A 317 4.72 13.43 -5.07
CA PHE A 317 3.54 12.96 -4.36
C PHE A 317 3.30 13.76 -3.09
N ILE A 318 2.05 13.99 -2.71
CA ILE A 318 1.67 14.60 -1.44
C ILE A 318 0.53 13.85 -0.79
N LYS A 319 0.63 13.61 0.51
CA LYS A 319 -0.46 13.18 1.38
C LYS A 319 -0.92 14.36 2.25
N TYR A 320 -2.17 14.79 2.07
CA TYR A 320 -2.67 16.01 2.71
C TYR A 320 -3.87 15.80 3.64
N GLY A 321 -4.28 14.55 3.87
CA GLY A 321 -5.36 14.24 4.80
C GLY A 321 -5.12 12.95 5.55
N HIS A 322 -6.04 12.66 6.46
CA HIS A 322 -6.05 11.41 7.21
C HIS A 322 -6.77 10.32 6.42
N GLN A 323 -6.35 9.08 6.59
CA GLN A 323 -7.01 7.86 6.09
C GLN A 323 -7.43 6.97 7.27
N ALA A 324 -7.68 5.68 7.03
CA ALA A 324 -8.16 4.79 8.09
C ALA A 324 -7.20 4.70 9.28
N ARG A 325 -7.72 4.84 10.47
CA ARG A 325 -6.94 4.86 11.72
C ARG A 325 -6.05 3.63 11.92
N SER A 326 -6.45 2.45 11.43
CA SER A 326 -5.71 1.20 11.63
C SER A 326 -4.36 1.16 10.93
N HIS A 327 -4.21 1.91 9.83
CA HIS A 327 -3.01 1.91 8.99
C HIS A 327 -2.42 3.30 8.74
N ALA A 328 -3.07 4.35 9.24
CA ALA A 328 -2.63 5.71 9.05
C ALA A 328 -1.39 6.05 9.87
N HIS A 329 -0.55 6.91 9.29
CA HIS A 329 0.60 7.51 9.94
C HIS A 329 0.32 8.97 10.32
N ALA A 330 1.12 9.51 11.23
CA ALA A 330 1.10 10.92 11.62
C ALA A 330 1.91 11.78 10.63
N ASP A 331 1.56 11.75 9.35
CA ASP A 331 2.37 12.18 8.21
C ASP A 331 1.68 13.24 7.33
N LYS A 332 0.86 14.10 7.91
CA LYS A 332 0.19 15.17 7.15
C LYS A 332 1.19 16.07 6.43
N MET A 333 0.89 16.39 5.18
CA MET A 333 1.72 17.16 4.27
C MET A 333 3.06 16.48 3.92
N ASN A 334 3.20 15.16 4.17
CA ASN A 334 4.35 14.40 3.68
C ASN A 334 4.42 14.43 2.15
N ILE A 335 5.62 14.56 1.61
CA ILE A 335 5.90 14.39 0.17
C ILE A 335 6.86 13.23 -0.06
N GLU A 336 6.71 12.60 -1.22
CA GLU A 336 7.69 11.67 -1.79
C GLU A 336 8.10 12.16 -3.17
N VAL A 337 9.35 11.98 -3.55
CA VAL A 337 9.95 12.69 -4.70
C VAL A 337 10.76 11.74 -5.56
N THR A 338 10.51 11.80 -6.87
CA THR A 338 11.45 11.30 -7.88
C THR A 338 11.96 12.44 -8.76
N LEU A 339 13.25 12.39 -9.12
CA LEU A 339 13.90 13.33 -10.01
C LEU A 339 14.77 12.56 -11.02
N GLY A 340 14.58 12.79 -12.32
CA GLY A 340 15.30 12.08 -13.36
C GLY A 340 15.10 10.56 -13.30
N GLY A 341 13.92 10.11 -12.91
CA GLY A 341 13.60 8.69 -12.72
C GLY A 341 14.12 8.05 -11.43
N GLU A 342 14.95 8.76 -10.64
CA GLU A 342 15.51 8.28 -9.38
C GLU A 342 14.59 8.62 -8.19
N LEU A 343 14.42 7.68 -7.28
CA LEU A 343 13.70 7.91 -6.03
C LEU A 343 14.60 8.68 -5.05
N VAL A 344 14.29 9.94 -4.84
CA VAL A 344 15.13 10.90 -4.07
C VAL A 344 14.74 10.94 -2.61
N SER A 345 13.45 10.84 -2.34
CA SER A 345 12.90 10.83 -0.99
C SER A 345 11.61 10.03 -0.97
N ARG A 346 11.58 9.00 -0.15
CA ARG A 346 10.44 8.06 -0.05
C ARG A 346 9.88 7.98 1.36
N ASP A 347 8.64 7.56 1.47
CA ASP A 347 8.06 7.08 2.72
C ASP A 347 8.54 5.65 3.01
N LEU A 348 8.81 5.35 4.27
CA LEU A 348 9.32 4.04 4.69
C LEU A 348 8.21 3.00 4.88
N SER A 349 6.95 3.43 4.83
CA SER A 349 5.82 2.57 5.17
C SER A 349 5.97 1.93 6.55
N ASN A 350 6.07 0.61 6.70
CA ASN A 350 6.35 -0.02 8.00
C ASN A 350 7.31 -1.20 7.90
N SER A 351 7.87 -1.61 9.03
CA SER A 351 8.78 -2.75 9.19
C SER A 351 8.10 -4.02 9.71
N GLY A 352 6.77 -4.09 9.63
CA GLY A 352 5.95 -5.19 10.17
C GLY A 352 5.47 -4.96 11.60
N TYR A 353 4.27 -5.41 11.90
CA TYR A 353 3.54 -5.12 13.15
C TYR A 353 4.16 -5.71 14.42
N VAL A 354 5.08 -6.67 14.30
CA VAL A 354 5.82 -7.26 15.44
C VAL A 354 7.02 -6.38 15.82
N SER A 355 7.51 -5.55 14.90
CA SER A 355 8.61 -4.63 15.15
C SER A 355 8.13 -3.45 16.01
N LYS A 356 8.88 -3.14 17.06
CA LYS A 356 8.64 -1.91 17.83
C LYS A 356 8.76 -0.65 16.96
N LEU A 357 9.66 -0.67 15.97
CA LEU A 357 9.87 0.44 15.05
C LEU A 357 8.63 0.76 14.20
N CYS A 358 7.70 -0.17 14.05
CA CYS A 358 6.43 0.12 13.37
C CYS A 358 5.70 1.31 14.02
N ASN A 359 5.57 1.31 15.35
CA ASN A 359 4.90 2.39 16.07
C ASN A 359 5.85 3.48 16.56
N ASP A 360 7.09 3.12 16.93
CA ASP A 360 8.03 4.05 17.57
C ASP A 360 8.79 4.90 16.55
N TRP A 361 8.77 4.50 15.24
CA TRP A 361 9.45 5.24 14.17
C TRP A 361 8.58 5.40 12.92
N HIS A 362 8.19 4.31 12.24
CA HIS A 362 7.62 4.41 10.89
C HIS A 362 6.27 5.17 10.83
N ARG A 363 5.52 5.21 11.93
CA ARG A 363 4.21 5.88 12.00
C ARG A 363 4.23 7.28 12.60
N VAL A 364 5.38 7.75 13.06
CA VAL A 364 5.51 9.03 13.76
C VAL A 364 5.86 10.17 12.81
N SER A 365 5.48 11.40 13.14
CA SER A 365 5.68 12.56 12.26
C SER A 365 7.15 12.82 11.92
N ALA A 366 8.07 12.56 12.85
CA ALA A 366 9.52 12.77 12.64
C ALA A 366 10.14 11.81 11.60
N ALA A 367 9.44 10.76 11.17
CA ALA A 367 9.89 9.84 10.12
C ALA A 367 9.48 10.28 8.70
N HIS A 368 8.74 11.37 8.56
CA HIS A 368 8.16 11.84 7.31
C HIS A 368 8.66 13.24 6.92
N ASN A 369 8.51 13.60 5.65
CA ASN A 369 8.91 14.89 5.08
C ASN A 369 7.86 15.97 5.39
N THR A 370 7.77 16.35 6.65
CA THR A 370 6.77 17.29 7.17
C THR A 370 7.38 18.18 8.27
N VAL A 371 6.58 18.99 8.94
CA VAL A 371 7.00 19.77 10.10
C VAL A 371 6.46 19.13 11.39
N VAL A 372 7.32 18.99 12.38
CA VAL A 372 6.95 18.55 13.74
C VAL A 372 7.01 19.76 14.68
N VAL A 373 5.94 19.96 15.45
CA VAL A 373 5.85 21.06 16.41
C VAL A 373 6.07 20.54 17.83
N ASN A 374 7.03 21.14 18.55
CA ASN A 374 7.42 20.77 19.92
C ASN A 374 7.72 19.26 20.10
N GLY A 375 8.25 18.60 19.08
CA GLY A 375 8.57 17.18 19.14
C GLY A 375 7.36 16.25 19.29
N LYS A 376 6.15 16.67 18.88
CA LYS A 376 4.91 15.91 19.02
C LYS A 376 4.36 15.41 17.68
N ASN A 377 3.75 14.24 17.69
CA ASN A 377 3.09 13.68 16.51
C ASN A 377 1.81 14.43 16.14
N HIS A 378 1.51 14.53 14.86
CA HIS A 378 0.20 14.99 14.37
C HIS A 378 -0.91 14.06 14.87
N THR A 379 -1.99 14.62 15.41
CA THR A 379 -3.12 13.85 15.94
C THR A 379 -4.42 14.05 15.18
N SER A 380 -4.52 15.16 14.43
CA SER A 380 -5.74 15.53 13.71
C SER A 380 -6.11 14.55 12.59
N ILE A 381 -7.38 14.24 12.51
CA ILE A 381 -7.99 13.45 11.43
C ILE A 381 -8.60 14.31 10.32
N SER A 382 -8.39 15.63 10.35
CA SER A 382 -8.96 16.57 9.37
C SER A 382 -8.47 16.26 7.94
N LYS A 383 -9.27 16.62 6.96
CA LYS A 383 -8.90 16.63 5.54
C LYS A 383 -8.08 17.90 5.24
N GLY A 384 -7.22 17.82 4.22
CA GLY A 384 -6.58 19.02 3.69
C GLY A 384 -7.56 19.87 2.89
N ILE A 385 -7.31 21.17 2.86
CA ILE A 385 -8.06 22.17 2.09
C ILE A 385 -7.23 22.51 0.85
N ILE A 386 -7.69 22.10 -0.31
CA ILE A 386 -7.02 22.40 -1.58
C ILE A 386 -7.32 23.85 -1.94
N LYS A 387 -6.30 24.69 -1.91
CA LYS A 387 -6.37 26.08 -2.39
C LYS A 387 -6.13 26.19 -3.89
N GLU A 388 -5.21 25.36 -4.39
CA GLU A 388 -4.85 25.25 -5.79
C GLU A 388 -4.37 23.84 -6.09
N PHE A 389 -4.76 23.30 -7.23
CA PHE A 389 -4.21 22.08 -7.81
C PHE A 389 -4.27 22.19 -9.33
N THR A 390 -3.11 22.33 -9.96
CA THR A 390 -2.94 22.50 -11.43
C THR A 390 -2.05 21.39 -11.99
N GLU A 391 -1.76 21.41 -13.26
CA GLU A 391 -0.86 20.43 -13.89
C GLU A 391 0.57 20.44 -13.31
N ASN A 392 1.04 21.58 -12.81
CA ASN A 392 2.42 21.75 -12.36
C ASN A 392 2.57 22.37 -10.96
N SER A 393 1.48 22.57 -10.24
CA SER A 393 1.53 23.11 -8.89
C SER A 393 0.39 22.64 -8.01
N PHE A 394 0.64 22.60 -6.71
CA PHE A 394 -0.41 22.57 -5.70
C PHE A 394 -0.15 23.57 -4.59
N ASN A 395 -1.21 24.04 -3.95
CA ASN A 395 -1.20 24.73 -2.67
C ASN A 395 -2.31 24.14 -1.78
N ILE A 396 -1.92 23.53 -0.69
CA ILE A 396 -2.82 22.79 0.20
C ILE A 396 -2.59 23.26 1.64
N ARG A 397 -3.70 23.49 2.37
CA ARG A 397 -3.70 23.88 3.78
C ARG A 397 -4.29 22.75 4.63
N SER A 398 -3.71 22.49 5.79
CA SER A 398 -4.31 21.70 6.88
C SER A 398 -4.39 22.55 8.13
N GLU A 399 -5.51 22.48 8.81
CA GLU A 399 -5.80 23.23 10.01
C GLU A 399 -5.92 22.30 11.22
N ASP A 400 -5.65 22.82 12.39
CA ASP A 400 -5.78 22.11 13.66
C ASP A 400 -5.07 20.75 13.68
N LEU A 401 -3.75 20.77 13.41
CA LEU A 401 -2.94 19.55 13.24
C LEU A 401 -2.81 18.73 14.51
N TYR A 402 -3.09 19.34 15.66
CA TYR A 402 -2.94 18.73 16.98
C TYR A 402 -4.25 18.89 17.77
N GLU A 403 -4.58 17.89 18.57
CA GLU A 403 -5.68 17.92 19.53
C GLU A 403 -5.18 18.36 20.94
N GLY A 404 -6.06 18.86 21.78
CA GLY A 404 -5.75 19.27 23.16
C GLY A 404 -5.09 20.65 23.24
N ASP A 405 -4.04 20.80 24.05
CA ASP A 405 -3.42 22.10 24.39
C ASP A 405 -2.64 22.74 23.22
N MET A 406 -2.44 22.01 22.12
CA MET A 406 -1.73 22.49 20.93
C MET A 406 -2.69 22.84 19.77
N THR A 407 -3.88 23.30 20.06
CA THR A 407 -4.84 23.79 19.06
C THR A 407 -4.30 25.00 18.28
N ALA A 408 -4.91 25.27 17.11
CA ALA A 408 -4.51 26.37 16.21
C ALA A 408 -3.11 26.23 15.57
N VAL A 409 -2.65 25.00 15.36
CA VAL A 409 -1.47 24.74 14.52
C VAL A 409 -1.93 24.49 13.10
N ASN A 410 -1.53 25.33 12.16
CA ASN A 410 -1.91 25.25 10.77
C ASN A 410 -0.70 25.09 9.87
N PHE A 411 -0.81 24.23 8.89
CA PHE A 411 0.20 24.01 7.86
C PHE A 411 -0.34 24.41 6.49
N GLU A 412 0.54 24.95 5.67
CA GLU A 412 0.28 25.16 4.25
C GLU A 412 1.51 24.75 3.46
N ARG A 413 1.35 23.85 2.51
CA ARG A 413 2.42 23.42 1.62
C ARG A 413 2.07 23.75 0.18
N ALA A 414 2.96 24.48 -0.50
CA ALA A 414 2.87 24.83 -1.89
C ALA A 414 4.08 24.26 -2.65
N VAL A 415 3.82 23.49 -3.68
CA VAL A 415 4.84 22.93 -4.55
C VAL A 415 4.58 23.39 -5.98
N LYS A 416 5.65 23.77 -6.68
CA LYS A 416 5.60 24.12 -8.08
C LYS A 416 6.72 23.44 -8.86
N LEU A 417 6.35 22.64 -9.86
CA LEU A 417 7.31 22.00 -10.76
C LEU A 417 8.00 23.02 -11.66
N SER A 418 9.26 22.78 -11.94
CA SER A 418 10.04 23.35 -13.04
C SER A 418 10.49 22.21 -13.96
N ARG A 419 11.16 22.52 -15.06
CA ARG A 419 11.61 21.50 -16.02
C ARG A 419 12.57 20.48 -15.39
N ASP A 420 13.45 20.94 -14.52
CA ASP A 420 14.59 20.21 -13.97
C ASP A 420 14.52 20.05 -12.43
N GLY A 421 13.34 20.31 -11.83
CA GLY A 421 13.19 20.26 -10.39
C GLY A 421 11.86 20.83 -9.91
N PHE A 422 11.82 21.28 -8.68
CA PHE A 422 10.63 21.92 -8.09
C PHE A 422 10.99 22.86 -6.96
N ASP A 423 10.08 23.77 -6.66
CA ASP A 423 10.11 24.64 -5.48
C ASP A 423 9.09 24.13 -4.47
N ASP A 424 9.50 23.99 -3.20
CA ASP A 424 8.68 23.55 -2.07
C ASP A 424 8.67 24.64 -0.99
N LYS A 425 7.48 25.12 -0.66
CA LYS A 425 7.26 26.09 0.45
C LYS A 425 6.35 25.48 1.47
N PHE A 426 6.86 25.28 2.68
CA PHE A 426 6.09 24.79 3.80
C PHE A 426 5.92 25.89 4.83
N SER A 427 4.72 26.41 4.97
CA SER A 427 4.36 27.47 5.94
C SER A 427 3.72 26.85 7.18
N VAL A 428 4.12 27.32 8.34
CA VAL A 428 3.56 26.94 9.64
C VAL A 428 3.07 28.18 10.36
N GLU A 429 1.90 28.06 11.00
CA GLU A 429 1.32 29.10 11.85
C GLU A 429 0.82 28.45 13.15
N THR A 430 1.24 28.99 14.29
CA THR A 430 0.88 28.58 15.64
C THR A 430 0.43 29.79 16.45
N ALA A 431 -0.31 29.60 17.55
CA ALA A 431 -0.78 30.69 18.40
C ALA A 431 0.38 31.48 19.03
N ASP A 432 1.40 30.78 19.52
CA ASP A 432 2.58 31.33 20.17
C ASP A 432 3.85 30.75 19.54
N ALA A 433 5.02 31.36 19.84
CA ALA A 433 6.31 30.83 19.36
C ALA A 433 6.56 29.40 19.87
N GLN A 434 6.83 28.51 18.94
CA GLN A 434 7.03 27.07 19.17
C GLN A 434 8.35 26.62 18.54
N THR A 435 8.82 25.42 18.92
CA THR A 435 9.87 24.73 18.19
C THR A 435 9.25 24.06 16.97
N LEU A 436 9.69 24.47 15.79
CA LEU A 436 9.23 23.94 14.50
C LEU A 436 10.40 23.21 13.85
N ASP A 437 10.32 21.90 13.71
CA ASP A 437 11.32 21.06 13.04
C ASP A 437 10.78 20.60 11.67
N TRP A 438 11.31 21.16 10.59
CA TRP A 438 11.04 20.66 9.23
C TRP A 438 12.02 19.53 8.92
N PHE A 439 11.47 18.39 8.55
CA PHE A 439 12.22 17.18 8.20
C PHE A 439 12.25 16.95 6.69
N MET A 440 13.42 16.52 6.20
CA MET A 440 13.61 16.01 4.85
C MET A 440 14.55 14.81 4.89
N HIS A 441 14.01 13.66 4.52
CA HIS A 441 14.73 12.39 4.47
C HIS A 441 15.20 12.11 3.03
N LEU A 442 16.47 11.72 2.87
CA LEU A 442 17.11 11.56 1.56
C LEU A 442 17.62 10.13 1.37
N GLU A 443 17.50 9.63 0.16
CA GLU A 443 17.97 8.29 -0.25
C GLU A 443 19.48 8.25 -0.55
N SER A 444 20.21 9.30 -0.23
CA SER A 444 21.64 9.46 -0.49
C SER A 444 22.34 10.24 0.61
N ASP A 445 23.63 10.03 0.72
CA ASP A 445 24.51 10.90 1.49
C ASP A 445 24.56 12.30 0.88
N VAL A 446 24.50 13.31 1.75
CA VAL A 446 24.54 14.72 1.36
C VAL A 446 25.97 15.26 1.49
N LYS A 447 26.42 15.97 0.47
CA LYS A 447 27.66 16.73 0.48
C LYS A 447 27.35 18.22 0.40
N PHE A 448 27.87 18.99 1.33
CA PHE A 448 27.75 20.45 1.27
C PHE A 448 28.71 21.02 0.23
N LEU A 449 28.23 21.99 -0.57
CA LEU A 449 29.06 22.67 -1.58
C LEU A 449 30.15 23.56 -0.94
N GLU A 450 29.95 23.99 0.30
CA GLU A 450 30.88 24.80 1.06
C GLU A 450 31.55 23.98 2.17
N ASN A 451 32.80 24.31 2.52
CA ASN A 451 33.44 23.78 3.70
C ASN A 451 32.74 24.32 4.96
N SER A 452 31.75 23.59 5.44
CA SER A 452 30.97 23.94 6.62
C SER A 452 31.50 23.20 7.84
N GLU A 453 31.73 23.92 8.91
CA GLU A 453 32.04 23.32 10.20
C GLU A 453 30.76 22.73 10.80
N THR A 454 30.89 21.60 11.46
CA THR A 454 29.77 20.96 12.15
C THR A 454 30.08 20.79 13.62
N LYS A 455 29.07 20.97 14.47
CA LYS A 455 29.13 20.69 15.90
C LYS A 455 27.99 19.77 16.32
N SER A 456 28.23 18.93 17.32
CA SER A 456 27.18 18.11 17.91
C SER A 456 26.04 18.99 18.41
N PHE A 457 24.80 18.55 18.17
CA PHE A 457 23.59 19.26 18.57
C PHE A 457 22.61 18.32 19.29
N ASP A 458 22.01 18.80 20.38
CA ASP A 458 20.94 18.11 21.09
C ASP A 458 19.59 18.67 20.65
N LEU A 459 18.74 17.82 20.13
CA LEU A 459 17.37 18.19 19.72
C LEU A 459 16.45 18.47 20.91
N GLY A 460 16.80 17.99 22.12
CA GLY A 460 16.04 18.21 23.34
C GLY A 460 14.76 17.37 23.46
N TYR A 461 14.58 16.36 22.62
CA TYR A 461 13.46 15.42 22.64
C TYR A 461 13.97 13.98 22.62
N SER A 462 13.30 13.07 23.35
CA SER A 462 13.68 11.67 23.50
C SER A 462 12.52 10.68 23.28
N GLU A 463 11.39 11.16 22.79
CA GLU A 463 10.16 10.39 22.50
C GLU A 463 9.61 10.78 21.13
N GLU A 464 8.49 10.20 20.73
CA GLU A 464 7.75 10.54 19.50
C GLU A 464 8.62 10.43 18.22
N GLY A 465 9.54 9.44 18.19
CA GLY A 465 10.46 9.20 17.08
C GLY A 465 11.85 9.81 17.24
N TYR A 466 12.02 10.88 18.03
CA TYR A 466 13.31 11.55 18.20
C TYR A 466 14.38 10.63 18.82
N GLN A 467 14.01 9.62 19.60
CA GLN A 467 14.91 8.58 20.12
C GLN A 467 15.62 7.76 19.02
N HIS A 468 15.13 7.80 17.79
CA HIS A 468 15.69 7.09 16.65
C HIS A 468 16.53 7.98 15.73
N ILE A 469 16.69 9.27 16.08
CA ILE A 469 17.54 10.22 15.38
C ILE A 469 18.92 10.21 16.03
N THR A 470 19.96 9.94 15.27
CA THR A 470 21.32 9.78 15.77
C THR A 470 22.30 10.66 15.00
N ASN A 471 23.49 10.88 15.57
CA ASN A 471 24.57 11.66 14.94
C ASN A 471 24.16 13.07 14.51
N VAL A 472 23.33 13.74 15.32
CA VAL A 472 22.83 15.08 15.01
C VAL A 472 23.97 16.09 15.07
N ARG A 473 24.19 16.80 13.98
CA ARG A 473 25.21 17.82 13.83
C ARG A 473 24.60 19.10 13.26
N GLU A 474 24.72 20.20 13.98
CA GLU A 474 24.39 21.55 13.47
C GLU A 474 25.49 21.98 12.50
N ILE A 475 25.10 22.56 11.39
CA ILE A 475 25.97 23.04 10.33
C ILE A 475 26.05 24.54 10.42
N ASP A 476 27.28 25.09 10.51
CA ASP A 476 27.52 26.52 10.52
C ASP A 476 27.41 27.06 9.08
N ILE A 477 26.29 27.69 8.77
CA ILE A 477 26.02 28.28 7.45
C ILE A 477 26.31 29.78 7.50
N LYS A 478 27.23 30.21 6.66
CA LYS A 478 27.52 31.64 6.47
C LYS A 478 26.52 32.25 5.50
N GLY A 479 25.47 32.87 6.03
CA GLY A 479 24.43 33.50 5.21
C GLY A 479 23.05 32.93 5.46
N ASN A 480 22.14 33.25 4.57
CA ASN A 480 20.71 32.93 4.71
C ASN A 480 20.27 31.67 3.93
N LYS A 481 21.18 31.07 3.17
CA LYS A 481 20.88 29.88 2.35
C LYS A 481 21.96 28.84 2.52
N ALA A 482 21.54 27.58 2.54
CA ALA A 482 22.41 26.43 2.40
C ALA A 482 22.17 25.74 1.06
N SER A 483 23.26 25.34 0.41
CA SER A 483 23.21 24.56 -0.83
C SER A 483 23.88 23.20 -0.60
N LEU A 484 23.14 22.16 -0.88
CA LEU A 484 23.54 20.78 -0.61
C LEU A 484 23.50 19.98 -1.91
N ASP A 485 24.62 19.31 -2.20
CA ASP A 485 24.69 18.39 -3.32
C ASP A 485 24.57 16.95 -2.87
N PHE A 486 23.86 16.17 -3.63
CA PHE A 486 23.79 14.74 -3.44
C PHE A 486 23.68 14.02 -4.79
N LYS A 487 23.95 12.72 -4.78
CA LYS A 487 23.96 11.90 -5.98
C LYS A 487 23.32 10.55 -5.70
N ILE A 488 22.37 10.16 -6.56
CA ILE A 488 21.76 8.85 -6.55
C ILE A 488 22.13 8.19 -7.89
N ASN A 489 22.74 7.01 -7.84
CA ASN A 489 23.27 6.34 -9.02
C ASN A 489 24.16 7.28 -9.86
N ASN A 490 23.73 7.64 -11.07
CA ASN A 490 24.47 8.51 -11.97
C ASN A 490 23.93 9.95 -12.00
N THR A 491 22.81 10.24 -11.32
CA THR A 491 22.16 11.55 -11.35
C THR A 491 22.55 12.38 -10.13
N ALA A 492 22.98 13.59 -10.36
CA ALA A 492 23.37 14.53 -9.32
C ALA A 492 22.29 15.60 -9.15
N PHE A 493 22.09 16.03 -7.90
CA PHE A 493 21.04 16.97 -7.52
C PHE A 493 21.59 18.04 -6.59
N THR A 494 20.96 19.21 -6.59
CA THR A 494 21.18 20.27 -5.60
C THR A 494 19.87 20.56 -4.88
N LEU A 495 19.93 20.65 -3.57
CA LEU A 495 18.89 21.17 -2.70
C LEU A 495 19.36 22.49 -2.08
N GLU A 496 18.69 23.58 -2.42
CA GLU A 496 18.88 24.87 -1.76
C GLU A 496 17.78 25.09 -0.72
N VAL A 497 18.14 25.47 0.50
CA VAL A 497 17.19 25.75 1.58
C VAL A 497 17.44 27.12 2.21
N ASP A 498 16.36 27.83 2.55
CA ASP A 498 16.43 29.07 3.32
C ASP A 498 16.59 28.75 4.81
N VAL A 499 17.69 29.24 5.37
CA VAL A 499 18.06 29.06 6.78
C VAL A 499 18.09 30.38 7.54
N THR A 500 17.42 31.43 7.04
CA THR A 500 17.33 32.75 7.69
C THR A 500 16.72 32.61 9.10
N ASP A 501 17.47 32.98 10.13
CA ASP A 501 17.09 32.83 11.57
C ASP A 501 16.73 31.38 11.96
N LYS A 502 17.29 30.38 11.29
CA LYS A 502 17.03 28.95 11.52
C LYS A 502 18.34 28.21 11.77
N LYS A 503 18.23 27.03 12.35
CA LYS A 503 19.34 26.08 12.48
C LYS A 503 19.16 24.95 11.48
N LEU A 504 20.21 24.64 10.73
CA LEU A 504 20.27 23.48 9.88
C LEU A 504 21.06 22.37 10.57
N MET A 505 20.47 21.22 10.68
CA MET A 505 21.10 20.00 11.17
C MET A 505 21.09 18.91 10.11
N ILE A 506 22.12 18.07 10.15
CA ILE A 506 22.18 16.79 9.44
C ILE A 506 22.29 15.67 10.46
N CYS A 507 21.59 14.59 10.23
CA CYS A 507 21.56 13.45 11.13
C CYS A 507 21.32 12.13 10.38
N ASP A 508 21.50 11.03 11.11
CA ASP A 508 21.14 9.69 10.65
C ASP A 508 19.80 9.28 11.27
N THR A 509 18.93 8.71 10.46
CA THR A 509 17.67 8.11 10.91
C THR A 509 17.56 6.65 10.45
N VAL A 510 16.69 5.89 11.10
CA VAL A 510 16.43 4.48 10.74
C VAL A 510 15.77 4.44 9.36
N ASP A 511 16.26 3.55 8.51
CA ASP A 511 15.71 3.27 7.19
C ASP A 511 14.78 2.04 7.23
N ASN A 512 14.26 1.65 6.08
CA ASN A 512 13.60 0.38 5.86
C ASN A 512 14.22 -0.30 4.63
N PRO A 513 15.00 -1.40 4.80
CA PRO A 513 15.10 -2.26 5.99
C PRO A 513 15.85 -1.61 7.18
N VAL A 514 15.45 -1.99 8.38
CA VAL A 514 15.81 -1.32 9.65
C VAL A 514 17.27 -1.43 10.08
N ASP A 515 18.05 -2.25 9.42
CA ASP A 515 19.50 -2.38 9.60
C ASP A 515 20.29 -1.30 8.85
N LYS A 516 19.61 -0.54 8.01
CA LYS A 516 20.17 0.60 7.27
C LYS A 516 19.85 1.92 7.95
N LYS A 517 20.58 2.94 7.55
CA LYS A 517 20.36 4.33 7.92
C LYS A 517 20.26 5.19 6.68
N ARG A 518 19.50 6.26 6.78
CA ARG A 518 19.43 7.29 5.74
C ARG A 518 19.78 8.66 6.29
N THR A 519 20.25 9.53 5.43
CA THR A 519 20.55 10.92 5.76
C THR A 519 19.26 11.72 5.92
N THR A 520 19.16 12.48 7.00
CA THR A 520 18.03 13.36 7.25
C THR A 520 18.50 14.77 7.53
N LEU A 521 17.84 15.74 6.92
CA LEU A 521 17.99 17.15 7.21
C LEU A 521 16.89 17.61 8.16
N ILE A 522 17.25 18.42 9.15
CA ILE A 522 16.31 19.07 10.05
C ILE A 522 16.59 20.57 10.01
N ILE A 523 15.54 21.36 9.71
CA ILE A 523 15.63 22.83 9.83
C ILE A 523 14.75 23.24 10.99
N ARG A 524 15.37 23.80 12.04
CA ARG A 524 14.67 24.25 13.26
C ARG A 524 14.44 25.75 13.26
N SER A 525 13.21 26.14 13.51
CA SER A 525 12.79 27.52 13.81
C SER A 525 12.16 27.61 15.20
N LEU A 526 12.23 28.79 15.82
CA LEU A 526 11.64 29.10 17.13
C LEU A 526 10.69 30.29 16.98
N LYS A 527 9.68 30.16 16.14
CA LYS A 527 8.73 31.23 15.80
C LYS A 527 7.30 30.73 15.88
N SER A 528 6.35 31.66 16.00
CA SER A 528 4.91 31.33 15.87
C SER A 528 4.44 31.25 14.41
N LYS A 529 5.22 31.84 13.49
CA LYS A 529 4.95 31.80 12.06
C LYS A 529 6.28 31.77 11.32
N ASP A 530 6.45 30.74 10.46
CA ASP A 530 7.65 30.63 9.62
C ASP A 530 7.35 29.91 8.30
N VAL A 531 8.28 30.05 7.35
CA VAL A 531 8.25 29.41 6.05
C VAL A 531 9.58 28.68 5.84
N PHE A 532 9.48 27.40 5.52
CA PHE A 532 10.60 26.58 5.05
C PHE A 532 10.55 26.57 3.51
N ASP A 533 11.53 27.23 2.87
CA ASP A 533 11.64 27.36 1.41
C ASP A 533 12.79 26.47 0.93
N ALA A 534 12.48 25.49 0.09
CA ALA A 534 13.42 24.53 -0.46
C ALA A 534 13.31 24.47 -1.98
N ARG A 535 14.43 24.42 -2.68
CA ARG A 535 14.51 24.33 -4.14
C ARG A 535 15.33 23.13 -4.55
N TRP A 536 14.72 22.26 -5.32
CA TRP A 536 15.32 21.04 -5.82
C TRP A 536 15.66 21.19 -7.30
N ARG A 537 16.89 20.88 -7.68
CA ARG A 537 17.33 20.97 -9.09
C ARG A 537 18.23 19.78 -9.43
N MET A 538 18.01 19.21 -10.61
CA MET A 538 18.97 18.27 -11.20
C MET A 538 20.18 19.05 -11.69
N LYS A 539 21.36 18.43 -11.60
CA LYS A 539 22.59 18.95 -12.20
C LYS A 539 22.73 18.37 -13.61
N ASN A 540 22.88 19.25 -14.57
CA ASN A 540 23.18 18.89 -15.97
C ASN A 540 24.58 18.28 -16.11
#